data_4976c1c95c90ec22f54ef00a0c7a18a7
#
_entry.id   4976c1c95c90ec22f54ef00a0c7a18a7
#
_cell.length_a   1.000
_cell.length_b   1.000
_cell.length_c   1.000
_cell.angle_alpha   90.00
_cell.angle_beta   90.00
_cell.angle_gamma   90.00
#
_symmetry.space_group_name_H-M   'P 1'
#
loop_
_entity.id
_entity.type
_entity.pdbx_description
1 polymer ?
#
loop_
_entity_poly.entity_id
_entity_poly.type
_entity_poly.pdbx_seq_one_letter_code
_entity_poly.pdbx_strand_id
1 'polypeptide(L)'
;SDVYKRQTTYNREAYYESMDIVATVEANATAQSAPYLNAEDIVRAREINQRMRELDIHHDPEEFTQLNKEFHSVLFSKCPNERLKDLVVDQWKQLEYHRVSTFRYVPERAQESTREHEQLVSLIEAGAEPAYIEKVARQHRLSTLNTYRKKND
;
A
#
# COMPACT_ATOMS: atom_id res chain seq x y z
N SER A 1 10.28 9.84 30.46
CA SER A 1 10.58 11.21 30.09
C SER A 1 9.67 11.67 28.94
N ASP A 2 9.55 12.98 28.78
CA ASP A 2 8.75 13.57 27.69
C ASP A 2 9.29 13.22 26.30
N VAL A 3 10.62 13.13 26.19
CA VAL A 3 11.26 12.72 24.93
C VAL A 3 10.86 11.28 24.57
N TYR A 4 10.89 10.39 25.52
CA TYR A 4 10.48 9.01 25.31
C TYR A 4 9.00 8.92 24.93
N LYS A 5 8.14 9.66 25.63
CA LYS A 5 6.70 9.70 25.30
C LYS A 5 6.44 10.21 23.90
N ARG A 6 7.15 11.24 23.46
CA ARG A 6 7.02 11.77 22.08
C ARG A 6 7.43 10.74 21.04
N GLN A 7 8.50 9.98 21.30
CA GLN A 7 8.96 8.93 20.37
C GLN A 7 7.99 7.78 20.25
N THR A 8 7.22 7.49 21.32
CA THR A 8 6.27 6.38 21.35
C THR A 8 4.83 6.79 21.11
N THR A 9 4.54 8.10 21.18
CA THR A 9 3.18 8.61 20.99
C THR A 9 2.82 8.59 19.52
N TYR A 10 1.72 7.91 19.22
CA TYR A 10 1.14 7.91 17.89
C TYR A 10 0.60 9.30 17.56
N ASN A 11 1.00 9.82 16.39
CA ASN A 11 0.51 11.10 15.88
C ASN A 11 -0.42 10.82 14.69
N ARG A 12 -1.73 10.93 14.92
CA ARG A 12 -2.77 10.62 13.94
C ARG A 12 -2.68 11.52 12.71
N GLU A 13 -2.45 12.82 12.90
CA GLU A 13 -2.36 13.76 11.80
C GLU A 13 -1.14 13.48 10.91
N ALA A 14 0.00 13.18 11.51
CA ALA A 14 1.20 12.81 10.77
C ALA A 14 0.98 11.52 9.97
N TYR A 15 0.24 10.58 10.53
CA TYR A 15 -0.14 9.35 9.82
C TYR A 15 -1.02 9.66 8.60
N TYR A 16 -2.03 10.51 8.76
CA TYR A 16 -2.90 10.91 7.65
C TYR A 16 -2.11 11.59 6.53
N GLU A 17 -1.22 12.49 6.89
CA GLU A 17 -0.37 13.19 5.93
C GLU A 17 0.55 12.22 5.19
N SER A 18 1.16 11.28 5.91
CA SER A 18 2.04 10.27 5.31
C SER A 18 1.29 9.34 4.38
N MET A 19 0.10 8.92 4.74
CA MET A 19 -0.74 8.07 3.88
C MET A 19 -1.19 8.80 2.62
N ASP A 20 -1.52 10.09 2.73
CA ASP A 20 -1.88 10.91 1.57
C ASP A 20 -0.71 11.00 0.59
N ILE A 21 0.49 11.26 1.11
CA ILE A 21 1.70 11.32 0.29
C ILE A 21 1.97 9.98 -0.37
N VAL A 22 1.90 8.88 0.38
CA VAL A 22 2.10 7.52 -0.17
C VAL A 22 1.10 7.25 -1.28
N ALA A 23 -0.18 7.58 -1.08
CA ALA A 23 -1.21 7.38 -2.11
C ALA A 23 -0.83 8.06 -3.43
N THR A 24 -0.25 9.26 -3.35
CA THR A 24 0.13 10.04 -4.53
C THR A 24 1.39 9.50 -5.19
N VAL A 25 2.48 9.37 -4.43
CA VAL A 25 3.79 9.02 -5.02
C VAL A 25 3.86 7.55 -5.44
N GLU A 26 3.28 6.65 -4.66
CA GLU A 26 3.26 5.22 -4.99
C GLU A 26 2.40 4.95 -6.22
N ALA A 27 1.24 5.61 -6.34
CA ALA A 27 0.39 5.46 -7.51
C ALA A 27 1.11 5.89 -8.78
N ASN A 28 1.85 7.00 -8.72
CA ASN A 28 2.64 7.47 -9.86
C ASN A 28 3.76 6.48 -10.19
N ALA A 29 4.48 5.98 -9.18
CA ALA A 29 5.54 4.98 -9.39
C ALA A 29 4.99 3.69 -9.99
N THR A 30 3.83 3.23 -9.54
CA THR A 30 3.16 2.04 -10.06
C THR A 30 2.78 2.24 -11.54
N ALA A 31 2.22 3.40 -11.87
CA ALA A 31 1.86 3.72 -13.27
C ALA A 31 3.09 3.71 -14.18
N GLN A 32 4.19 4.30 -13.74
CA GLN A 32 5.44 4.30 -14.53
C GLN A 32 6.05 2.90 -14.64
N SER A 33 5.89 2.07 -13.62
CA SER A 33 6.40 0.70 -13.57
C SER A 33 5.60 -0.25 -14.48
N ALA A 34 4.30 -0.04 -14.55
CA ALA A 34 3.35 -0.97 -15.18
C ALA A 34 3.77 -1.48 -16.57
N PRO A 35 4.21 -0.62 -17.53
CA PRO A 35 4.60 -1.10 -18.85
C PRO A 35 5.81 -2.03 -18.85
N TYR A 36 6.59 -2.05 -17.77
CA TYR A 36 7.84 -2.82 -17.69
C TYR A 36 7.69 -4.09 -16.85
N LEU A 37 6.54 -4.32 -16.25
CA LEU A 37 6.29 -5.53 -15.47
C LEU A 37 6.09 -6.70 -16.43
N ASN A 38 6.78 -7.81 -16.12
CA ASN A 38 6.72 -9.02 -16.94
C ASN A 38 5.79 -10.06 -16.32
N ALA A 39 5.64 -11.21 -17.01
CA ALA A 39 4.77 -12.29 -16.54
C ALA A 39 5.16 -12.81 -15.15
N GLU A 40 6.46 -12.86 -14.85
CA GLU A 40 6.93 -13.33 -13.55
C GLU A 40 6.55 -12.36 -12.43
N ASP A 41 6.62 -11.05 -12.69
CA ASP A 41 6.18 -10.03 -11.74
C ASP A 41 4.69 -10.17 -11.44
N ILE A 42 3.88 -10.40 -12.46
CA ILE A 42 2.43 -10.58 -12.32
C ILE A 42 2.13 -11.82 -11.48
N VAL A 43 2.78 -12.95 -11.76
CA VAL A 43 2.62 -14.19 -10.99
C VAL A 43 2.98 -13.95 -9.52
N ARG A 44 4.12 -13.30 -9.28
CA ARG A 44 4.57 -13.00 -7.92
C ARG A 44 3.58 -12.13 -7.15
N ALA A 45 3.07 -11.08 -7.79
CA ALA A 45 2.07 -10.21 -7.17
C ALA A 45 0.81 -10.99 -6.79
N ARG A 46 0.33 -11.84 -7.69
CA ARG A 46 -0.85 -12.68 -7.42
C ARG A 46 -0.60 -13.69 -6.30
N GLU A 47 0.56 -14.29 -6.25
CA GLU A 47 0.92 -15.23 -5.17
C GLU A 47 0.91 -14.54 -3.81
N ILE A 48 1.51 -13.34 -3.72
CA ILE A 48 1.51 -12.55 -2.49
C ILE A 48 0.07 -12.23 -2.09
N ASN A 49 -0.75 -11.80 -3.03
CA ASN A 49 -2.14 -11.44 -2.76
C ASN A 49 -2.96 -12.66 -2.30
N GLN A 50 -2.69 -13.83 -2.87
CA GLN A 50 -3.35 -15.07 -2.44
C GLN A 50 -2.98 -15.42 -0.99
N ARG A 51 -1.72 -15.26 -0.62
CA ARG A 51 -1.29 -15.45 0.78
C ARG A 51 -2.01 -14.49 1.71
N MET A 52 -2.22 -13.24 1.28
CA MET A 52 -2.97 -12.26 2.07
C MET A 52 -4.42 -12.74 2.30
N ARG A 53 -5.06 -13.28 1.27
CA ARG A 53 -6.43 -13.81 1.37
C ARG A 53 -6.56 -14.97 2.34
N GLU A 54 -5.50 -15.76 2.47
CA GLU A 54 -5.49 -16.96 3.32
C GLU A 54 -5.26 -16.62 4.80
N LEU A 55 -4.78 -15.40 5.11
CA LEU A 55 -4.53 -15.00 6.49
C LEU A 55 -5.81 -14.66 7.23
N ASP A 56 -5.82 -15.01 8.52
CA ASP A 56 -6.84 -14.52 9.45
C ASP A 56 -6.41 -13.14 9.95
N ILE A 57 -7.07 -12.11 9.44
CA ILE A 57 -6.72 -10.72 9.76
C ILE A 57 -6.82 -10.41 11.26
N HIS A 58 -7.64 -11.14 12.00
CA HIS A 58 -7.80 -10.90 13.44
C HIS A 58 -6.62 -11.45 14.24
N HIS A 59 -5.94 -12.48 13.72
CA HIS A 59 -4.78 -13.08 14.38
C HIS A 59 -3.46 -12.56 13.83
N ASP A 60 -3.40 -12.26 12.52
CA ASP A 60 -2.15 -11.95 11.84
C ASP A 60 -2.18 -10.60 11.10
N PRO A 61 -2.61 -9.49 11.76
CA PRO A 61 -2.67 -8.19 11.07
C PRO A 61 -1.30 -7.66 10.66
N GLU A 62 -0.24 -7.97 11.41
CA GLU A 62 1.12 -7.56 11.08
C GLU A 62 1.64 -8.30 9.86
N GLU A 63 1.38 -9.60 9.74
CA GLU A 63 1.76 -10.40 8.58
C GLU A 63 1.01 -9.90 7.34
N PHE A 64 -0.27 -9.60 7.49
CA PHE A 64 -1.07 -9.02 6.40
C PHE A 64 -0.45 -7.70 5.93
N THR A 65 -0.08 -6.84 6.86
CA THR A 65 0.56 -5.55 6.55
C THR A 65 1.89 -5.74 5.83
N GLN A 66 2.70 -6.71 6.26
CA GLN A 66 3.97 -7.01 5.61
C GLN A 66 3.77 -7.53 4.18
N LEU A 67 2.83 -8.44 3.98
CA LEU A 67 2.50 -8.95 2.65
C LEU A 67 1.95 -7.84 1.74
N ASN A 68 1.14 -6.93 2.31
CA ASN A 68 0.63 -5.78 1.58
C ASN A 68 1.78 -4.90 1.07
N LYS A 69 2.78 -4.66 1.91
CA LYS A 69 3.98 -3.93 1.53
C LYS A 69 4.73 -4.64 0.40
N GLU A 70 4.92 -5.96 0.52
CA GLU A 70 5.58 -6.76 -0.51
C GLU A 70 4.82 -6.70 -1.84
N PHE A 71 3.48 -6.81 -1.79
CA PHE A 71 2.63 -6.73 -2.98
C PHE A 71 2.86 -5.42 -3.72
N HIS A 72 2.73 -4.29 -3.03
CA HIS A 72 2.90 -2.99 -3.66
C HIS A 72 4.33 -2.77 -4.16
N SER A 73 5.33 -3.31 -3.46
CA SER A 73 6.73 -3.24 -3.88
C SER A 73 6.97 -3.90 -5.23
N VAL A 74 6.30 -5.03 -5.50
CA VAL A 74 6.36 -5.66 -6.82
C VAL A 74 5.80 -4.72 -7.88
N LEU A 75 4.66 -4.09 -7.61
CA LEU A 75 3.98 -3.25 -8.59
C LEU A 75 4.81 -2.03 -9.02
N PHE A 76 5.55 -1.39 -8.11
CA PHE A 76 6.36 -0.24 -8.49
C PHE A 76 7.84 -0.56 -8.72
N SER A 77 8.22 -1.85 -8.67
CA SER A 77 9.63 -2.28 -8.75
C SER A 77 10.34 -1.87 -10.03
N LYS A 78 9.63 -1.76 -11.12
CA LYS A 78 10.20 -1.42 -12.44
C LYS A 78 10.07 0.06 -12.80
N CYS A 79 9.72 0.89 -11.82
CA CYS A 79 9.63 2.34 -12.04
C CYS A 79 10.99 2.87 -12.53
N PRO A 80 11.05 3.49 -13.73
CA PRO A 80 12.32 3.98 -14.28
C PRO A 80 12.84 5.23 -13.56
N ASN A 81 11.97 5.94 -12.86
CA ASN A 81 12.38 7.11 -12.07
C ASN A 81 12.88 6.64 -10.69
N GLU A 82 14.20 6.48 -10.56
CA GLU A 82 14.81 5.98 -9.33
C GLU A 82 14.56 6.90 -8.13
N ARG A 83 14.55 8.21 -8.33
CA ARG A 83 14.27 9.17 -7.25
C ARG A 83 12.84 9.01 -6.73
N LEU A 84 11.89 8.79 -7.63
CA LEU A 84 10.50 8.56 -7.25
C LEU A 84 10.37 7.26 -6.45
N LYS A 85 11.03 6.22 -6.92
CA LYS A 85 11.02 4.92 -6.23
C LYS A 85 11.62 5.03 -4.83
N ASP A 86 12.74 5.74 -4.68
CA ASP A 86 13.36 5.98 -3.38
C ASP A 86 12.44 6.78 -2.46
N LEU A 87 11.73 7.77 -3.00
CA LEU A 87 10.77 8.56 -2.25
C LEU A 87 9.63 7.69 -1.71
N VAL A 88 9.11 6.77 -2.52
CA VAL A 88 8.07 5.83 -2.08
C VAL A 88 8.58 5.00 -0.91
N VAL A 89 9.78 4.44 -1.02
CA VAL A 89 10.38 3.62 0.04
C VAL A 89 10.55 4.44 1.33
N ASP A 90 11.01 5.69 1.22
CA ASP A 90 11.18 6.56 2.37
C ASP A 90 9.84 6.86 3.05
N GLN A 91 8.79 7.09 2.28
CA GLN A 91 7.46 7.30 2.83
C GLN A 91 6.92 6.05 3.53
N TRP A 92 7.18 4.86 3.00
CA TRP A 92 6.86 3.61 3.68
C TRP A 92 7.56 3.51 5.04
N LYS A 93 8.84 3.91 5.12
CA LYS A 93 9.59 3.93 6.36
C LYS A 93 8.96 4.89 7.39
N GLN A 94 8.45 6.03 6.93
CA GLN A 94 7.74 6.97 7.80
C GLN A 94 6.50 6.32 8.41
N LEU A 95 5.74 5.55 7.61
CA LEU A 95 4.58 4.82 8.12
C LEU A 95 4.98 3.79 9.18
N GLU A 96 6.06 3.05 8.94
CA GLU A 96 6.59 2.07 9.90
C GLU A 96 7.03 2.74 11.21
N TYR A 97 7.62 3.93 11.11
CA TYR A 97 8.04 4.71 12.26
C TYR A 97 6.84 5.02 13.17
N HIS A 98 5.68 5.31 12.60
CA HIS A 98 4.47 5.55 13.38
C HIS A 98 3.88 4.27 13.96
N ARG A 99 4.41 3.10 13.59
CA ARG A 99 4.03 1.77 14.08
C ARG A 99 2.53 1.50 13.98
N VAL A 100 1.95 1.94 12.87
CA VAL A 100 0.52 1.75 12.65
C VAL A 100 0.31 0.63 11.64
N SER A 101 -0.37 -0.43 12.08
CA SER A 101 -0.98 -1.37 11.15
C SER A 101 -2.43 -0.93 10.95
N THR A 102 -2.71 -0.32 9.82
CA THR A 102 -4.05 0.13 9.49
C THR A 102 -5.05 -1.02 9.57
N PHE A 103 -4.66 -2.21 9.11
CA PHE A 103 -5.55 -3.36 9.07
C PHE A 103 -5.86 -3.93 10.46
N ARG A 104 -5.04 -3.66 11.46
CA ARG A 104 -5.37 -3.99 12.85
C ARG A 104 -6.59 -3.20 13.32
N TYR A 105 -6.69 -1.93 12.91
CA TYR A 105 -7.77 -1.02 13.30
C TYR A 105 -9.00 -1.12 12.41
N VAL A 106 -8.81 -1.53 11.16
CA VAL A 106 -9.91 -1.65 10.18
C VAL A 106 -9.85 -3.03 9.48
N PRO A 107 -10.02 -4.12 10.24
CA PRO A 107 -9.89 -5.47 9.67
C PRO A 107 -10.90 -5.75 8.55
N GLU A 108 -12.04 -5.09 8.57
CA GLU A 108 -13.05 -5.20 7.52
C GLU A 108 -12.55 -4.74 6.16
N ARG A 109 -11.49 -3.94 6.14
CA ARG A 109 -10.89 -3.43 4.92
C ARG A 109 -10.02 -4.49 4.19
N ALA A 110 -9.58 -5.53 4.92
CA ALA A 110 -8.66 -6.53 4.38
C ALA A 110 -9.21 -7.25 3.15
N GLN A 111 -10.45 -7.69 3.19
CA GLN A 111 -11.07 -8.43 2.09
C GLN A 111 -11.23 -7.56 0.84
N GLU A 112 -11.68 -6.32 1.00
CA GLU A 112 -11.80 -5.39 -0.11
C GLU A 112 -10.43 -5.04 -0.70
N SER A 113 -9.43 -4.86 0.16
CA SER A 113 -8.07 -4.55 -0.27
C SER A 113 -7.52 -5.64 -1.21
N THR A 114 -7.67 -6.90 -0.86
CA THR A 114 -7.20 -8.00 -1.72
C THR A 114 -7.95 -8.07 -3.05
N ARG A 115 -9.23 -7.72 -3.07
CA ARG A 115 -10.00 -7.62 -4.31
C ARG A 115 -9.48 -6.48 -5.19
N GLU A 116 -9.19 -5.34 -4.60
CA GLU A 116 -8.63 -4.19 -5.31
C GLU A 116 -7.23 -4.49 -5.85
N HIS A 117 -6.44 -5.27 -5.09
CA HIS A 117 -5.14 -5.76 -5.57
C HIS A 117 -5.29 -6.57 -6.85
N GLU A 118 -6.23 -7.50 -6.88
CA GLU A 118 -6.48 -8.34 -8.04
C GLU A 118 -6.90 -7.50 -9.25
N GLN A 119 -7.72 -6.49 -9.02
CA GLN A 119 -8.13 -5.54 -10.06
C GLN A 119 -6.92 -4.79 -10.64
N LEU A 120 -6.04 -4.28 -9.78
CA LEU A 120 -4.83 -3.59 -10.21
C LEU A 120 -3.94 -4.49 -11.07
N VAL A 121 -3.69 -5.71 -10.61
CA VAL A 121 -2.85 -6.67 -11.34
C VAL A 121 -3.47 -6.97 -12.71
N SER A 122 -4.78 -7.17 -12.76
CA SER A 122 -5.49 -7.45 -14.02
C SER A 122 -5.41 -6.28 -14.99
N LEU A 123 -5.52 -5.04 -14.51
CA LEU A 123 -5.36 -3.84 -15.33
C LEU A 123 -3.95 -3.74 -15.91
N ILE A 124 -2.94 -3.99 -15.09
CA ILE A 124 -1.54 -3.97 -15.52
C ILE A 124 -1.29 -5.06 -16.58
N GLU A 125 -1.76 -6.27 -16.33
CA GLU A 125 -1.62 -7.40 -17.26
C GLU A 125 -2.30 -7.13 -18.60
N ALA A 126 -3.45 -6.45 -18.56
CA ALA A 126 -4.21 -6.10 -19.77
C ALA A 126 -3.61 -4.92 -20.53
N GLY A 127 -2.57 -4.28 -20.01
CA GLY A 127 -1.94 -3.13 -20.67
C GLY A 127 -2.77 -1.84 -20.58
N ALA A 128 -3.53 -1.65 -19.52
CA ALA A 128 -4.30 -0.43 -19.31
C ALA A 128 -3.39 0.80 -19.34
N GLU A 129 -3.96 1.95 -19.70
CA GLU A 129 -3.22 3.20 -19.75
C GLU A 129 -2.63 3.55 -18.39
N PRO A 130 -1.35 3.99 -18.32
CA PRO A 130 -0.72 4.34 -17.06
C PRO A 130 -1.50 5.36 -16.24
N ALA A 131 -2.11 6.36 -16.86
CA ALA A 131 -2.91 7.36 -16.16
C ALA A 131 -4.11 6.73 -15.45
N TYR A 132 -4.72 5.71 -16.04
CA TYR A 132 -5.84 5.00 -15.40
C TYR A 132 -5.34 4.12 -14.25
N ILE A 133 -4.21 3.43 -14.42
CA ILE A 133 -3.58 2.64 -13.36
C ILE A 133 -3.26 3.53 -12.16
N GLU A 134 -2.70 4.72 -12.40
CA GLU A 134 -2.41 5.69 -11.34
C GLU A 134 -3.66 6.07 -10.57
N LYS A 135 -4.74 6.38 -11.27
CA LYS A 135 -6.01 6.74 -10.64
C LYS A 135 -6.52 5.62 -9.74
N VAL A 136 -6.54 4.38 -10.25
CA VAL A 136 -7.04 3.22 -9.50
C VAL A 136 -6.14 2.92 -8.30
N ALA A 137 -4.84 2.97 -8.47
CA ALA A 137 -3.88 2.74 -7.39
C ALA A 137 -4.02 3.78 -6.27
N ARG A 138 -4.17 5.06 -6.64
CA ARG A 138 -4.36 6.13 -5.66
C ARG A 138 -5.67 5.95 -4.90
N GLN A 139 -6.77 5.65 -5.60
CA GLN A 139 -8.06 5.42 -4.98
C GLN A 139 -8.03 4.24 -4.01
N HIS A 140 -7.30 3.18 -4.34
CA HIS A 140 -7.11 2.03 -3.46
C HIS A 140 -6.51 2.45 -2.12
N ARG A 141 -5.43 3.24 -2.15
CA ARG A 141 -4.80 3.73 -0.92
C ARG A 141 -5.71 4.69 -0.15
N LEU A 142 -6.36 5.60 -0.84
CA LEU A 142 -7.26 6.58 -0.21
C LEU A 142 -8.48 5.90 0.41
N SER A 143 -8.98 4.82 -0.16
CA SER A 143 -10.09 4.05 0.42
C SER A 143 -9.70 3.47 1.78
N THR A 144 -8.49 2.96 1.92
CA THR A 144 -7.99 2.47 3.21
C THR A 144 -7.87 3.61 4.21
N LEU A 145 -7.29 4.72 3.80
CA LEU A 145 -7.14 5.90 4.66
C LEU A 145 -8.51 6.43 5.10
N ASN A 146 -9.45 6.55 4.18
CA ASN A 146 -10.78 7.08 4.47
C ASN A 146 -11.53 6.19 5.45
N THR A 147 -11.44 4.87 5.30
CA THR A 147 -12.05 3.92 6.23
C THR A 147 -11.44 4.08 7.63
N TYR A 148 -10.13 4.22 7.71
CA TYR A 148 -9.44 4.45 8.97
C TYR A 148 -9.88 5.76 9.64
N ARG A 149 -9.96 6.84 8.86
CA ARG A 149 -10.39 8.16 9.37
C ARG A 149 -11.81 8.10 9.92
N LYS A 150 -12.74 7.51 9.20
CA LYS A 150 -14.13 7.38 9.65
C LYS A 150 -14.24 6.65 10.98
N LYS A 151 -13.40 5.64 11.21
CA LYS A 151 -13.43 4.85 12.43
C LYS A 151 -12.82 5.61 13.63
N ASN A 152 -11.88 6.52 13.39
CA ASN A 152 -11.10 7.18 14.42
C ASN A 152 -11.47 8.66 14.63
N ASP A 153 -12.25 9.24 13.75
CA ASP A 153 -12.78 10.59 13.86
C ASP A 153 -14.25 10.55 14.30
#